data_662bc0ace41bdb4b896c9b8e57a75c99
#
_entry.id   662bc0ace41bdb4b896c9b8e57a75c99
#
_cell.length_a   1.000
_cell.length_b   1.000
_cell.length_c   1.000
_cell.angle_alpha   90.00
_cell.angle_beta   90.00
_cell.angle_gamma   90.00
#
_symmetry.space_group_name_H-M   'P 1'
#
loop_
_entity.id
_entity.type
_entity.pdbx_description
1 polymer ?
#
loop_
_entity_poly.entity_id
_entity_poly.type
_entity_poly.pdbx_seq_one_letter_code
_entity_poly.pdbx_strand_id
1 'polypeptide(L)'
;MSMKASDLFIQCLEEEGVEYIFGVPGEENLDFLDSLSRSTKIKLILTRHEQGAGFMAATYGRHTGKTGVCLATLGPGATNFVTAAAYAQLGGMPMMMITGQKPIKKSKQGRFQILDVVAMMGPITKYTHQMASSDNIPSRVREAFRLAEEEKPGAVHIELPEDIADEHTDSLPITRSKARRPSADPKAVAAAVAQIQAAKSPILVIGAGANRTQTGKMLCELVEKTGIPFLTTQLGKGVIDERHPRFVGCAALSAGDFVHRAVEASDCIVNIGHDVIEKPPFFMKAGGAHVIHISSRTAEVDPVYFPQTEVIGDIANAIWQIKESITPNPAWDFDFMLKARAAEVVHTNTVASDVRFPIYPPNLVREVRAAMPDDGIICLDNGVYKIWFARGYDAYHANTVLLDNALATMGAGLPSAMMSSMVYPDRKVMAICGDGGFMMNSQEMETAVRLKLNITILILNDNSYGMIRWKQANMGFKDWGLTYGNPDFVKYAEAYGANGYRVESAAHLQELLKTCLSTPGVNLIECPVDYSDNDKILNNQIKEMSAAL
;
A
#
# COMPACT_ATOMS: atom_id res chain seq x y z
N MET A 1 13.51 -12.72 39.43
CA MET A 1 14.46 -13.71 38.89
C MET A 1 15.08 -13.09 37.67
N SER A 2 16.41 -13.05 37.63
CA SER A 2 17.10 -12.52 36.46
C SER A 2 16.83 -13.38 35.22
N MET A 3 16.48 -12.75 34.09
CA MET A 3 16.25 -13.42 32.81
C MET A 3 17.23 -12.89 31.77
N LYS A 4 17.42 -13.63 30.69
CA LYS A 4 18.25 -13.21 29.57
C LYS A 4 17.57 -12.05 28.83
N ALA A 5 18.33 -11.07 28.37
CA ALA A 5 17.79 -9.89 27.68
C ALA A 5 17.03 -10.23 26.40
N SER A 6 17.50 -11.23 25.65
CA SER A 6 16.77 -11.74 24.49
C SER A 6 15.42 -12.39 24.86
N ASP A 7 15.30 -13.07 26.01
CA ASP A 7 14.02 -13.58 26.53
C ASP A 7 13.07 -12.43 26.88
N LEU A 8 13.58 -11.38 27.54
CA LEU A 8 12.81 -10.17 27.83
C LEU A 8 12.34 -9.50 26.53
N PHE A 9 13.18 -9.44 25.50
CA PHE A 9 12.80 -8.84 24.21
C PHE A 9 11.63 -9.60 23.57
N ILE A 10 11.69 -10.94 23.55
CA ILE A 10 10.58 -11.78 23.05
C ILE A 10 9.31 -11.56 23.87
N GLN A 11 9.40 -11.51 25.20
CA GLN A 11 8.22 -11.21 26.05
C GLN A 11 7.64 -9.83 25.75
N CYS A 12 8.47 -8.82 25.49
CA CYS A 12 7.98 -7.50 25.05
C CYS A 12 7.24 -7.57 23.72
N LEU A 13 7.74 -8.34 22.75
CA LEU A 13 7.04 -8.55 21.47
C LEU A 13 5.71 -9.30 21.64
N GLU A 14 5.66 -10.28 22.53
CA GLU A 14 4.42 -11.00 22.88
C GLU A 14 3.39 -10.10 23.54
N GLU A 15 3.81 -9.17 24.42
CA GLU A 15 2.93 -8.18 25.05
C GLU A 15 2.38 -7.18 24.03
N GLU A 16 3.15 -6.84 22.98
CA GLU A 16 2.70 -6.03 21.86
C GLU A 16 1.73 -6.78 20.93
N GLY A 17 1.58 -8.09 21.09
CA GLY A 17 0.69 -8.94 20.30
C GLY A 17 1.25 -9.32 18.93
N VAL A 18 2.56 -9.47 18.83
CA VAL A 18 3.24 -9.97 17.62
C VAL A 18 2.89 -11.44 17.41
N GLU A 19 2.47 -11.78 16.20
CA GLU A 19 2.09 -13.13 15.79
C GLU A 19 3.14 -13.76 14.84
N TYR A 20 3.80 -12.91 14.03
CA TYR A 20 4.78 -13.33 13.04
C TYR A 20 6.01 -12.43 13.08
N ILE A 21 7.18 -13.04 12.87
CA ILE A 21 8.42 -12.36 12.51
C ILE A 21 8.88 -12.92 11.16
N PHE A 22 9.05 -12.05 10.17
CA PHE A 22 9.51 -12.41 8.83
C PHE A 22 11.02 -12.15 8.73
N GLY A 23 11.81 -13.05 8.16
CA GLY A 23 13.22 -12.71 8.04
C GLY A 23 14.15 -13.83 7.61
N VAL A 24 15.41 -13.44 7.54
CA VAL A 24 16.55 -14.32 7.29
C VAL A 24 17.43 -14.31 8.54
N PRO A 25 17.69 -15.46 9.18
CA PRO A 25 18.55 -15.55 10.36
C PRO A 25 20.01 -15.18 10.05
N GLY A 26 20.71 -14.66 11.06
CA GLY A 26 22.14 -14.41 11.00
C GLY A 26 22.85 -14.72 12.33
N GLU A 27 24.18 -14.74 12.30
CA GLU A 27 25.00 -15.08 13.49
C GLU A 27 24.72 -14.15 14.66
N GLU A 28 24.54 -12.86 14.40
CA GLU A 28 24.30 -11.83 15.43
C GLU A 28 22.87 -11.86 16.00
N ASN A 29 22.02 -12.73 15.47
CA ASN A 29 20.67 -12.94 15.99
C ASN A 29 20.52 -14.22 16.83
N LEU A 30 21.59 -15.01 17.08
CA LEU A 30 21.49 -16.34 17.68
C LEU A 30 20.80 -16.34 19.05
N ASP A 31 21.14 -15.41 19.92
CA ASP A 31 20.49 -15.27 21.23
C ASP A 31 19.00 -14.94 21.11
N PHE A 32 18.66 -14.04 20.18
CA PHE A 32 17.27 -13.69 19.88
C PHE A 32 16.51 -14.88 19.29
N LEU A 33 17.10 -15.62 18.36
CA LEU A 33 16.48 -16.79 17.74
C LEU A 33 16.29 -17.95 18.71
N ASP A 34 17.25 -18.18 19.61
CA ASP A 34 17.13 -19.17 20.67
C ASP A 34 15.95 -18.84 21.59
N SER A 35 15.84 -17.57 22.02
CA SER A 35 14.70 -17.09 22.81
C SER A 35 13.38 -17.20 22.04
N LEU A 36 13.37 -16.81 20.76
CA LEU A 36 12.19 -16.92 19.89
C LEU A 36 11.72 -18.37 19.72
N SER A 37 12.66 -19.33 19.65
CA SER A 37 12.34 -20.75 19.50
C SER A 37 11.48 -21.31 20.66
N ARG A 38 11.50 -20.67 21.81
CA ARG A 38 10.71 -21.03 22.99
C ARG A 38 9.35 -20.34 23.05
N SER A 39 9.12 -19.33 22.22
CA SER A 39 7.81 -18.66 22.15
C SER A 39 6.75 -19.58 21.55
N THR A 40 5.59 -19.62 22.18
CA THR A 40 4.41 -20.33 21.66
C THR A 40 3.42 -19.39 20.95
N LYS A 41 3.68 -18.07 20.99
CA LYS A 41 2.82 -17.04 20.42
C LYS A 41 3.32 -16.50 19.09
N ILE A 42 4.65 -16.44 18.92
CA ILE A 42 5.29 -15.82 17.76
C ILE A 42 5.86 -16.90 16.85
N LYS A 43 5.52 -16.84 15.56
CA LYS A 43 6.05 -17.76 14.52
C LYS A 43 7.09 -17.04 13.69
N LEU A 44 8.27 -17.64 13.53
CA LEU A 44 9.26 -17.20 12.55
C LEU A 44 8.86 -17.70 11.16
N ILE A 45 8.73 -16.79 10.22
CA ILE A 45 8.50 -17.06 8.81
C ILE A 45 9.81 -16.79 8.06
N LEU A 46 10.50 -17.83 7.69
CA LEU A 46 11.71 -17.72 6.88
C LEU A 46 11.35 -17.24 5.48
N THR A 47 12.02 -16.20 5.03
CA THR A 47 11.96 -15.70 3.65
C THR A 47 13.27 -16.02 2.92
N ARG A 48 13.32 -15.81 1.62
CA ARG A 48 14.52 -16.01 0.82
C ARG A 48 15.38 -14.76 0.70
N HIS A 49 14.77 -13.60 1.02
CA HIS A 49 15.42 -12.30 0.99
C HIS A 49 14.78 -11.35 2.01
N GLU A 50 15.57 -10.50 2.66
CA GLU A 50 15.10 -9.57 3.69
C GLU A 50 14.12 -8.53 3.13
N GLN A 51 14.30 -8.12 1.88
CA GLN A 51 13.36 -7.21 1.22
C GLN A 51 11.95 -7.82 1.15
N GLY A 52 11.84 -9.13 0.81
CA GLY A 52 10.58 -9.87 0.83
C GLY A 52 9.96 -9.90 2.23
N ALA A 53 10.79 -10.14 3.27
CA ALA A 53 10.36 -10.10 4.66
C ALA A 53 9.80 -8.73 5.06
N GLY A 54 10.48 -7.66 4.68
CA GLY A 54 10.04 -6.29 4.96
C GLY A 54 8.73 -5.94 4.25
N PHE A 55 8.55 -6.34 2.98
CA PHE A 55 7.28 -6.14 2.27
C PHE A 55 6.12 -6.93 2.91
N MET A 56 6.36 -8.17 3.37
CA MET A 56 5.36 -8.92 4.12
C MET A 56 5.00 -8.23 5.44
N ALA A 57 5.99 -7.77 6.21
CA ALA A 57 5.76 -7.04 7.46
C ALA A 57 4.96 -5.74 7.23
N ALA A 58 5.33 -4.94 6.23
CA ALA A 58 4.61 -3.72 5.87
C ALA A 58 3.15 -4.00 5.46
N THR A 59 2.93 -5.06 4.67
CA THR A 59 1.58 -5.47 4.23
C THR A 59 0.73 -5.98 5.40
N TYR A 60 1.33 -6.71 6.36
CA TYR A 60 0.66 -7.07 7.61
C TYR A 60 0.17 -5.82 8.34
N GLY A 61 1.05 -4.82 8.47
CA GLY A 61 0.70 -3.54 9.07
C GLY A 61 -0.44 -2.82 8.36
N ARG A 62 -0.41 -2.81 7.02
CA ARG A 62 -1.48 -2.22 6.21
C ARG A 62 -2.83 -2.89 6.44
N HIS A 63 -2.89 -4.21 6.46
CA HIS A 63 -4.13 -4.95 6.62
C HIS A 63 -4.71 -4.90 8.02
N THR A 64 -3.83 -4.97 9.03
CA THR A 64 -4.26 -5.15 10.43
C THR A 64 -4.25 -3.88 11.26
N GLY A 65 -3.52 -2.85 10.83
CA GLY A 65 -3.21 -1.66 11.63
C GLY A 65 -2.27 -1.94 12.81
N LYS A 66 -1.77 -3.18 12.95
CA LYS A 66 -0.79 -3.59 13.96
C LYS A 66 0.61 -3.57 13.34
N THR A 67 1.63 -3.33 14.12
CA THR A 67 3.01 -3.32 13.65
C THR A 67 3.45 -4.71 13.16
N GLY A 68 3.76 -4.84 11.87
CA GLY A 68 4.40 -6.04 11.33
C GLY A 68 5.90 -6.05 11.65
N VAL A 69 6.47 -7.22 11.99
CA VAL A 69 7.85 -7.33 12.46
C VAL A 69 8.69 -8.14 11.48
N CYS A 70 9.87 -7.63 11.14
CA CYS A 70 10.85 -8.36 10.35
C CYS A 70 12.25 -8.34 11.00
N LEU A 71 13.04 -9.36 10.69
CA LEU A 71 14.34 -9.64 11.29
C LEU A 71 15.42 -9.82 10.22
N ALA A 72 16.57 -9.22 10.42
CA ALA A 72 17.78 -9.46 9.64
C ALA A 72 19.03 -9.41 10.52
N THR A 73 20.13 -9.93 10.00
CA THR A 73 21.45 -9.73 10.61
C THR A 73 21.94 -8.29 10.39
N LEU A 74 23.17 -7.99 10.81
CA LEU A 74 23.85 -6.73 10.54
C LEU A 74 24.17 -6.57 9.03
N GLY A 75 24.91 -5.52 8.67
CA GLY A 75 25.55 -5.31 7.38
C GLY A 75 24.64 -5.64 6.19
N PRO A 76 24.90 -6.74 5.46
CA PRO A 76 24.17 -7.07 4.24
C PRO A 76 22.68 -7.30 4.49
N GLY A 77 22.30 -7.94 5.59
CA GLY A 77 20.89 -8.16 5.93
C GLY A 77 20.16 -6.84 6.22
N ALA A 78 20.77 -5.98 7.04
CA ALA A 78 20.21 -4.66 7.35
C ALA A 78 20.07 -3.77 6.11
N THR A 79 21.05 -3.77 5.20
CA THR A 79 20.98 -2.97 3.97
C THR A 79 19.87 -3.43 3.03
N ASN A 80 19.53 -4.72 3.01
CA ASN A 80 18.44 -5.26 2.21
C ASN A 80 17.05 -4.79 2.67
N PHE A 81 16.93 -4.23 3.87
CA PHE A 81 15.66 -3.64 4.35
C PHE A 81 15.37 -2.22 3.84
N VAL A 82 16.37 -1.50 3.30
CA VAL A 82 16.24 -0.07 2.98
C VAL A 82 15.02 0.24 2.10
N THR A 83 14.83 -0.53 1.02
CA THR A 83 13.67 -0.33 0.14
C THR A 83 12.35 -0.62 0.86
N ALA A 84 12.27 -1.68 1.65
CA ALA A 84 11.06 -2.04 2.38
C ALA A 84 10.76 -1.03 3.51
N ALA A 85 11.79 -0.48 4.16
CA ALA A 85 11.64 0.59 5.15
C ALA A 85 11.02 1.85 4.52
N ALA A 86 11.58 2.30 3.39
CA ALA A 86 11.05 3.44 2.66
C ALA A 86 9.62 3.20 2.15
N TYR A 87 9.32 1.97 1.68
CA TYR A 87 7.98 1.56 1.26
C TYR A 87 6.97 1.68 2.42
N ALA A 88 7.29 1.12 3.58
CA ALA A 88 6.43 1.20 4.76
C ALA A 88 6.28 2.63 5.29
N GLN A 89 7.37 3.40 5.33
CA GLN A 89 7.39 4.78 5.81
C GLN A 89 6.54 5.70 4.94
N LEU A 90 6.75 5.69 3.63
CA LEU A 90 5.99 6.53 2.70
C LEU A 90 4.54 6.05 2.55
N GLY A 91 4.32 4.72 2.56
CA GLY A 91 2.99 4.12 2.46
C GLY A 91 2.13 4.24 3.72
N GLY A 92 2.68 4.71 4.84
CA GLY A 92 1.96 4.79 6.11
C GLY A 92 1.60 3.41 6.67
N MET A 93 2.52 2.45 6.60
CA MET A 93 2.34 1.07 7.03
C MET A 93 3.15 0.82 8.31
N PRO A 94 2.52 0.45 9.44
CA PRO A 94 3.26 0.21 10.67
C PRO A 94 4.14 -1.03 10.54
N MET A 95 5.45 -0.84 10.63
CA MET A 95 6.45 -1.91 10.49
C MET A 95 7.62 -1.69 11.45
N MET A 96 8.10 -2.76 12.06
CA MET A 96 9.31 -2.78 12.89
C MET A 96 10.37 -3.70 12.29
N MET A 97 11.56 -3.17 12.09
CA MET A 97 12.73 -3.93 11.70
C MET A 97 13.60 -4.18 12.92
N ILE A 98 14.03 -5.42 13.10
CA ILE A 98 15.02 -5.82 14.11
C ILE A 98 16.27 -6.25 13.36
N THR A 99 17.42 -5.62 13.65
CA THR A 99 18.70 -6.04 13.10
C THR A 99 19.66 -6.46 14.22
N GLY A 100 20.51 -7.43 13.92
CA GLY A 100 21.63 -7.76 14.78
C GLY A 100 22.76 -6.74 14.65
N GLN A 101 23.70 -6.78 15.59
CA GLN A 101 24.97 -6.03 15.53
C GLN A 101 26.05 -6.78 16.31
N LYS A 102 27.30 -6.56 15.95
CA LYS A 102 28.45 -7.03 16.71
C LYS A 102 28.48 -6.42 18.14
N PRO A 103 29.21 -7.03 19.09
CA PRO A 103 29.31 -6.50 20.45
C PRO A 103 29.76 -5.05 20.49
N ILE A 104 29.02 -4.22 21.21
CA ILE A 104 29.33 -2.79 21.40
C ILE A 104 30.15 -2.48 22.63
N LYS A 105 30.09 -3.33 23.68
CA LYS A 105 30.84 -3.17 24.91
C LYS A 105 32.25 -3.75 24.83
N LYS A 106 32.43 -4.83 24.06
CA LYS A 106 33.71 -5.50 23.86
C LYS A 106 33.88 -5.93 22.41
N SER A 107 34.44 -5.07 21.58
CA SER A 107 34.72 -5.41 20.18
C SER A 107 35.73 -6.55 20.08
N LYS A 108 35.39 -7.59 19.30
CA LYS A 108 36.24 -8.77 19.07
C LYS A 108 36.77 -8.89 17.63
N GLN A 109 36.21 -8.18 16.66
CA GLN A 109 36.44 -8.44 15.23
C GLN A 109 36.74 -7.18 14.39
N GLY A 110 37.25 -6.12 14.99
CA GLY A 110 37.46 -4.89 14.23
C GLY A 110 36.16 -4.36 13.59
N ARG A 111 36.19 -4.05 12.29
CA ARG A 111 35.05 -3.47 11.56
C ARG A 111 34.38 -4.44 10.58
N PHE A 112 34.62 -5.74 10.69
CA PHE A 112 34.02 -6.71 9.77
C PHE A 112 32.49 -6.63 9.79
N GLN A 113 31.87 -6.35 8.63
CA GLN A 113 30.42 -6.15 8.41
C GLN A 113 29.75 -5.06 9.27
N ILE A 114 30.48 -4.26 10.00
CA ILE A 114 29.93 -3.20 10.85
C ILE A 114 29.62 -1.98 9.99
N LEU A 115 28.34 -1.63 9.91
CA LEU A 115 27.81 -0.39 9.35
C LEU A 115 27.09 0.38 10.45
N ASP A 116 27.00 1.70 10.31
CA ASP A 116 26.10 2.52 11.13
C ASP A 116 24.67 2.39 10.61
N VAL A 117 24.00 1.30 11.02
CA VAL A 117 22.64 0.97 10.58
C VAL A 117 21.64 1.98 11.13
N VAL A 118 21.87 2.52 12.33
CA VAL A 118 21.02 3.55 12.93
C VAL A 118 21.04 4.82 12.07
N ALA A 119 22.22 5.31 11.67
CA ALA A 119 22.32 6.46 10.78
C ALA A 119 21.71 6.17 9.41
N MET A 120 21.91 4.96 8.86
CA MET A 120 21.34 4.56 7.56
C MET A 120 19.80 4.53 7.59
N MET A 121 19.19 4.06 8.65
CA MET A 121 17.73 3.94 8.80
C MET A 121 17.07 5.27 9.22
N GLY A 122 17.81 6.20 9.79
CA GLY A 122 17.29 7.48 10.29
C GLY A 122 16.35 8.23 9.32
N PRO A 123 16.77 8.51 8.08
CA PRO A 123 15.94 9.30 7.12
C PRO A 123 14.73 8.54 6.57
N ILE A 124 14.64 7.23 6.73
CA ILE A 124 13.58 6.37 6.16
C ILE A 124 12.71 5.68 7.22
N THR A 125 12.82 6.11 8.48
CA THR A 125 12.01 5.58 9.59
C THR A 125 11.53 6.69 10.50
N LYS A 126 10.46 6.44 11.26
CA LYS A 126 10.00 7.34 12.33
C LYS A 126 10.89 7.28 13.58
N TYR A 127 11.55 6.15 13.78
CA TYR A 127 12.38 5.89 14.95
C TYR A 127 13.41 4.83 14.60
N THR A 128 14.63 5.05 15.05
CA THR A 128 15.71 4.07 14.96
C THR A 128 16.55 4.14 16.23
N HIS A 129 16.93 2.98 16.78
CA HIS A 129 17.65 2.92 18.06
C HIS A 129 18.53 1.68 18.15
N GLN A 130 19.78 1.87 18.61
CA GLN A 130 20.65 0.77 19.04
C GLN A 130 20.45 0.50 20.53
N MET A 131 20.16 -0.73 20.90
CA MET A 131 20.08 -1.14 22.29
C MET A 131 21.47 -1.09 22.94
N ALA A 132 21.61 -0.33 24.02
CA ALA A 132 22.85 -0.16 24.75
C ALA A 132 22.83 -0.84 26.14
N SER A 133 21.67 -1.29 26.63
CA SER A 133 21.46 -1.97 27.90
C SER A 133 20.19 -2.80 27.84
N SER A 134 20.22 -3.97 28.46
CA SER A 134 19.07 -4.84 28.65
C SER A 134 17.91 -4.17 29.39
N ASP A 135 18.17 -3.27 30.33
CA ASP A 135 17.16 -2.58 31.15
C ASP A 135 16.30 -1.62 30.33
N ASN A 136 16.78 -1.18 29.15
CA ASN A 136 16.05 -0.27 28.28
C ASN A 136 15.13 -0.98 27.30
N ILE A 137 15.22 -2.30 27.14
CA ILE A 137 14.45 -3.08 26.17
C ILE A 137 12.93 -2.80 26.29
N PRO A 138 12.30 -2.90 27.49
CA PRO A 138 10.85 -2.72 27.58
C PRO A 138 10.38 -1.34 27.11
N SER A 139 11.08 -0.28 27.50
CA SER A 139 10.72 1.09 27.12
C SER A 139 10.95 1.36 25.65
N ARG A 140 12.03 0.85 25.05
CA ARG A 140 12.35 1.06 23.63
C ARG A 140 11.45 0.26 22.71
N VAL A 141 11.13 -0.99 23.06
CA VAL A 141 10.16 -1.78 22.29
C VAL A 141 8.78 -1.12 22.34
N ARG A 142 8.29 -0.76 23.55
CA ARG A 142 6.99 -0.09 23.70
C ARG A 142 6.93 1.22 22.91
N GLU A 143 7.98 2.04 22.95
CA GLU A 143 8.05 3.30 22.21
C GLU A 143 8.08 3.08 20.71
N ALA A 144 8.84 2.09 20.22
CA ALA A 144 8.91 1.76 18.81
C ALA A 144 7.53 1.34 18.25
N PHE A 145 6.81 0.45 18.96
CA PHE A 145 5.46 0.05 18.55
C PHE A 145 4.47 1.22 18.57
N ARG A 146 4.52 2.06 19.61
CA ARG A 146 3.68 3.25 19.70
C ARG A 146 3.91 4.19 18.51
N LEU A 147 5.17 4.47 18.19
CA LEU A 147 5.51 5.36 17.07
C LEU A 147 5.19 4.74 15.71
N ALA A 148 5.37 3.42 15.54
CA ALA A 148 5.00 2.75 14.30
C ALA A 148 3.50 2.86 14.00
N GLU A 149 2.65 2.72 15.03
CA GLU A 149 1.18 2.71 14.90
C GLU A 149 0.53 4.10 14.97
N GLU A 150 1.24 5.12 15.49
CA GLU A 150 0.74 6.48 15.59
C GLU A 150 0.60 7.13 14.20
N GLU A 151 -0.44 7.92 14.01
CA GLU A 151 -0.73 8.62 12.75
C GLU A 151 0.36 9.66 12.38
N LYS A 152 0.90 9.70 11.18
CA LYS A 152 0.82 8.68 10.13
C LYS A 152 1.64 7.46 10.54
N PRO A 153 1.12 6.22 10.43
CA PRO A 153 1.91 5.02 10.68
C PRO A 153 3.14 4.92 9.78
N GLY A 154 4.14 4.15 10.20
CA GLY A 154 5.35 4.02 9.41
C GLY A 154 6.35 3.03 9.97
N ALA A 155 7.54 3.02 9.37
CA ALA A 155 8.63 2.14 9.74
C ALA A 155 9.35 2.62 11.00
N VAL A 156 9.78 1.66 11.84
CA VAL A 156 10.70 1.86 12.96
C VAL A 156 11.79 0.79 12.93
N HIS A 157 12.91 1.05 13.56
CA HIS A 157 14.05 0.14 13.58
C HIS A 157 14.64 0.03 14.99
N ILE A 158 14.97 -1.20 15.40
CA ILE A 158 15.76 -1.49 16.59
C ILE A 158 16.93 -2.37 16.20
N GLU A 159 18.13 -1.93 16.55
CA GLU A 159 19.35 -2.72 16.46
C GLU A 159 19.65 -3.36 17.81
N LEU A 160 19.78 -4.69 17.84
CA LEU A 160 20.07 -5.48 19.03
C LEU A 160 21.47 -6.09 18.92
N PRO A 161 22.50 -5.50 19.55
CA PRO A 161 23.83 -6.08 19.61
C PRO A 161 23.87 -7.42 20.36
N GLU A 162 24.72 -8.35 19.91
CA GLU A 162 24.77 -9.70 20.46
C GLU A 162 25.15 -9.72 21.95
N ASP A 163 26.07 -8.83 22.41
CA ASP A 163 26.45 -8.72 23.81
C ASP A 163 25.35 -8.12 24.70
N ILE A 164 24.46 -7.33 24.16
CA ILE A 164 23.27 -6.84 24.85
C ILE A 164 22.19 -7.92 24.92
N ALA A 165 22.03 -8.70 23.84
CA ALA A 165 21.08 -9.80 23.79
C ALA A 165 21.39 -10.90 24.83
N ASP A 166 22.69 -11.10 25.15
CA ASP A 166 23.17 -12.07 26.13
C ASP A 166 23.20 -11.55 27.59
N GLU A 167 22.95 -10.24 27.82
CA GLU A 167 22.89 -9.71 29.20
C GLU A 167 21.75 -10.36 30.01
N HIS A 168 21.84 -10.21 31.33
CA HIS A 168 20.80 -10.60 32.27
C HIS A 168 20.20 -9.37 32.95
N THR A 169 18.89 -9.38 33.15
CA THR A 169 18.13 -8.27 33.73
C THR A 169 16.97 -8.77 34.60
N ASP A 170 16.52 -7.94 35.53
CA ASP A 170 15.31 -8.14 36.33
C ASP A 170 14.13 -7.29 35.79
N SER A 171 14.32 -6.57 34.68
CA SER A 171 13.29 -5.75 34.02
C SER A 171 12.13 -6.61 33.51
N LEU A 172 10.95 -6.01 33.43
CA LEU A 172 9.70 -6.66 32.97
C LEU A 172 9.11 -5.92 31.77
N PRO A 173 8.35 -6.60 30.89
CA PRO A 173 7.62 -5.95 29.81
C PRO A 173 6.69 -4.83 30.31
N ILE A 174 6.55 -3.77 29.53
CA ILE A 174 5.58 -2.71 29.78
C ILE A 174 4.26 -3.08 29.12
N THR A 175 3.19 -3.12 29.92
CA THR A 175 1.85 -3.45 29.40
C THR A 175 1.38 -2.45 28.38
N ARG A 176 0.83 -2.96 27.27
CA ARG A 176 0.28 -2.16 26.18
C ARG A 176 -0.95 -1.38 26.63
N SER A 177 -0.92 -0.06 26.46
CA SER A 177 -2.06 0.81 26.68
C SER A 177 -2.73 1.20 25.35
N LYS A 178 -4.08 1.31 25.34
CA LYS A 178 -4.80 1.86 24.20
C LYS A 178 -4.69 3.38 24.17
N ALA A 179 -4.12 3.95 23.12
CA ALA A 179 -4.22 5.38 22.85
C ALA A 179 -5.67 5.74 22.46
N ARG A 180 -6.18 6.85 23.01
CA ARG A 180 -7.46 7.43 22.57
C ARG A 180 -7.23 8.20 21.27
N ARG A 181 -8.20 8.12 20.37
CA ARG A 181 -8.19 8.89 19.13
C ARG A 181 -8.63 10.33 19.41
N PRO A 182 -7.85 11.36 19.00
CA PRO A 182 -8.21 12.76 19.23
C PRO A 182 -9.44 13.15 18.39
N SER A 183 -10.36 13.92 18.98
CA SER A 183 -11.43 14.60 18.25
C SER A 183 -10.89 15.86 17.60
N ALA A 184 -11.47 16.26 16.46
CA ALA A 184 -11.15 17.55 15.86
C ALA A 184 -11.73 18.72 16.67
N ASP A 185 -11.10 19.91 16.54
CA ASP A 185 -11.60 21.12 17.15
C ASP A 185 -13.02 21.46 16.65
N PRO A 186 -14.02 21.63 17.54
CA PRO A 186 -15.39 21.95 17.15
C PRO A 186 -15.53 23.22 16.30
N LYS A 187 -14.66 24.22 16.49
CA LYS A 187 -14.66 25.46 15.68
C LYS A 187 -14.20 25.17 14.23
N ALA A 188 -13.18 24.33 14.06
CA ALA A 188 -12.72 23.93 12.74
C ALA A 188 -13.80 23.09 12.01
N VAL A 189 -14.47 22.20 12.74
CA VAL A 189 -15.61 21.42 12.21
C VAL A 189 -16.74 22.34 11.78
N ALA A 190 -17.13 23.32 12.63
CA ALA A 190 -18.19 24.26 12.30
C ALA A 190 -17.85 25.13 11.07
N ALA A 191 -16.60 25.60 10.95
CA ALA A 191 -16.12 26.33 9.79
C ALA A 191 -16.19 25.49 8.51
N ALA A 192 -15.73 24.23 8.56
CA ALA A 192 -15.79 23.31 7.43
C ALA A 192 -17.25 23.06 7.00
N VAL A 193 -18.15 22.77 7.95
CA VAL A 193 -19.58 22.58 7.67
C VAL A 193 -20.21 23.80 7.01
N ALA A 194 -19.94 25.00 7.54
CA ALA A 194 -20.46 26.24 6.95
C ALA A 194 -19.98 26.44 5.49
N GLN A 195 -18.73 26.13 5.20
CA GLN A 195 -18.17 26.23 3.85
C GLN A 195 -18.78 25.21 2.89
N ILE A 196 -18.91 23.94 3.32
CA ILE A 196 -19.56 22.91 2.50
C ILE A 196 -21.01 23.29 2.20
N GLN A 197 -21.75 23.79 3.20
CA GLN A 197 -23.15 24.20 3.01
C GLN A 197 -23.32 25.41 2.10
N ALA A 198 -22.35 26.33 2.11
CA ALA A 198 -22.36 27.52 1.25
C ALA A 198 -21.94 27.24 -0.20
N ALA A 199 -21.28 26.12 -0.46
CA ALA A 199 -20.84 25.72 -1.79
C ALA A 199 -22.04 25.41 -2.71
N LYS A 200 -21.82 25.51 -4.03
CA LYS A 200 -22.79 25.11 -5.06
C LYS A 200 -22.59 23.66 -5.49
N SER A 201 -21.33 23.23 -5.59
CA SER A 201 -20.96 21.92 -6.12
C SER A 201 -19.78 21.34 -5.32
N PRO A 202 -19.98 20.99 -4.02
CA PRO A 202 -18.93 20.39 -3.23
C PRO A 202 -18.59 18.97 -3.72
N ILE A 203 -17.31 18.56 -3.55
CA ILE A 203 -16.84 17.20 -3.88
C ILE A 203 -15.94 16.67 -2.78
N LEU A 204 -16.01 15.35 -2.52
CA LEU A 204 -15.10 14.66 -1.60
C LEU A 204 -13.95 14.03 -2.38
N VAL A 205 -12.71 14.26 -1.95
CA VAL A 205 -11.51 13.58 -2.46
C VAL A 205 -10.99 12.67 -1.35
N ILE A 206 -11.01 11.35 -1.58
CA ILE A 206 -10.65 10.35 -0.57
C ILE A 206 -9.23 9.85 -0.84
N GLY A 207 -8.30 10.20 0.04
CA GLY A 207 -6.88 9.85 -0.07
C GLY A 207 -6.45 8.68 0.82
N ALA A 208 -5.14 8.41 0.83
CA ALA A 208 -4.49 7.28 1.52
C ALA A 208 -4.83 7.19 3.01
N GLY A 209 -4.83 8.33 3.72
CA GLY A 209 -5.10 8.38 5.16
C GLY A 209 -6.53 7.97 5.53
N ALA A 210 -7.47 8.06 4.59
CA ALA A 210 -8.84 7.61 4.79
C ALA A 210 -9.01 6.11 4.63
N ASN A 211 -8.05 5.39 4.02
CA ASN A 211 -8.12 3.94 3.83
C ASN A 211 -7.69 3.18 5.10
N ARG A 212 -8.29 3.56 6.22
CA ARG A 212 -8.02 2.98 7.54
C ARG A 212 -9.30 2.51 8.21
N THR A 213 -9.15 1.72 9.26
CA THR A 213 -10.27 1.12 10.02
C THR A 213 -11.29 2.18 10.45
N GLN A 214 -12.56 1.92 10.21
CA GLN A 214 -13.75 2.73 10.57
C GLN A 214 -14.00 3.98 9.71
N THR A 215 -13.03 4.49 8.97
CA THR A 215 -13.22 5.69 8.15
C THR A 215 -14.23 5.46 7.03
N GLY A 216 -14.17 4.31 6.36
CA GLY A 216 -15.08 3.96 5.26
C GLY A 216 -16.55 3.99 5.67
N LYS A 217 -16.89 3.46 6.86
CA LYS A 217 -18.26 3.52 7.38
C LYS A 217 -18.76 4.97 7.55
N MET A 218 -17.95 5.82 8.19
CA MET A 218 -18.32 7.22 8.42
C MET A 218 -18.44 8.00 7.13
N LEU A 219 -17.58 7.73 6.16
CA LEU A 219 -17.65 8.36 4.83
C LEU A 219 -18.88 7.91 4.05
N CYS A 220 -19.20 6.63 4.05
CA CYS A 220 -20.41 6.11 3.41
C CYS A 220 -21.66 6.79 3.99
N GLU A 221 -21.79 6.85 5.32
CA GLU A 221 -22.90 7.51 6.00
C GLU A 221 -22.98 9.03 5.68
N LEU A 222 -21.82 9.70 5.51
CA LEU A 222 -21.79 11.11 5.11
C LEU A 222 -22.30 11.29 3.67
N VAL A 223 -21.82 10.45 2.74
CA VAL A 223 -22.25 10.47 1.33
C VAL A 223 -23.74 10.18 1.21
N GLU A 224 -24.24 9.15 1.90
CA GLU A 224 -25.67 8.82 1.90
C GLU A 224 -26.53 9.95 2.46
N LYS A 225 -26.10 10.60 3.56
CA LYS A 225 -26.80 11.73 4.16
C LYS A 225 -26.85 12.95 3.24
N THR A 226 -25.73 13.27 2.58
CA THR A 226 -25.56 14.55 1.87
C THR A 226 -25.77 14.45 0.36
N GLY A 227 -25.57 13.28 -0.21
CA GLY A 227 -25.55 13.08 -1.65
C GLY A 227 -24.33 13.70 -2.36
N ILE A 228 -23.33 14.21 -1.63
CA ILE A 228 -22.11 14.81 -2.20
C ILE A 228 -21.33 13.73 -2.96
N PRO A 229 -20.97 13.96 -4.24
CA PRO A 229 -20.12 13.04 -5.00
C PRO A 229 -18.74 12.89 -4.40
N PHE A 230 -18.13 11.74 -4.62
CA PHE A 230 -16.78 11.45 -4.18
C PHE A 230 -15.93 10.81 -5.27
N LEU A 231 -14.64 11.06 -5.20
CA LEU A 231 -13.62 10.36 -5.97
C LEU A 231 -12.55 9.82 -5.03
N THR A 232 -11.76 8.88 -5.53
CA THR A 232 -10.62 8.33 -4.79
C THR A 232 -9.30 8.70 -5.45
N THR A 233 -8.27 8.87 -4.63
CA THR A 233 -6.90 8.71 -5.13
C THR A 233 -6.63 7.22 -5.37
N GLN A 234 -5.49 6.89 -5.96
CA GLN A 234 -5.10 5.48 -6.15
C GLN A 234 -5.01 4.72 -4.81
N LEU A 235 -4.53 5.37 -3.74
CA LEU A 235 -4.40 4.75 -2.41
C LEU A 235 -5.70 4.79 -1.60
N GLY A 236 -6.67 5.59 -2.00
CA GLY A 236 -8.00 5.68 -1.38
C GLY A 236 -9.04 4.71 -1.96
N LYS A 237 -8.69 3.88 -2.95
CA LYS A 237 -9.63 2.95 -3.61
C LYS A 237 -10.31 2.01 -2.62
N GLY A 238 -11.62 1.82 -2.81
CA GLY A 238 -12.43 0.87 -2.04
C GLY A 238 -12.81 1.33 -0.62
N VAL A 239 -12.43 2.54 -0.19
CA VAL A 239 -12.85 3.08 1.11
C VAL A 239 -14.38 3.20 1.20
N ILE A 240 -15.01 3.57 0.10
CA ILE A 240 -16.45 3.39 -0.16
C ILE A 240 -16.55 2.47 -1.37
N ASP A 241 -17.59 1.64 -1.43
CA ASP A 241 -17.88 0.78 -2.59
C ASP A 241 -17.98 1.64 -3.85
N GLU A 242 -17.12 1.38 -4.85
CA GLU A 242 -17.03 2.16 -6.08
C GLU A 242 -18.22 1.93 -7.04
N ARG A 243 -19.16 1.02 -6.70
CA ARG A 243 -20.48 0.91 -7.36
C ARG A 243 -21.47 1.98 -6.89
N HIS A 244 -21.14 2.72 -5.83
CA HIS A 244 -22.01 3.75 -5.28
C HIS A 244 -22.36 4.82 -6.34
N PRO A 245 -23.64 5.22 -6.51
CA PRO A 245 -24.06 6.13 -7.58
C PRO A 245 -23.45 7.54 -7.51
N ARG A 246 -22.83 7.90 -6.38
CA ARG A 246 -22.10 9.16 -6.19
C ARG A 246 -20.58 9.04 -6.43
N PHE A 247 -20.09 7.87 -6.83
CA PHE A 247 -18.69 7.71 -7.20
C PHE A 247 -18.41 8.34 -8.57
N VAL A 248 -17.41 9.21 -8.66
CA VAL A 248 -17.04 9.94 -9.88
C VAL A 248 -15.74 9.45 -10.52
N GLY A 249 -15.07 8.46 -9.94
CA GLY A 249 -13.90 7.83 -10.53
C GLY A 249 -12.66 7.87 -9.63
N CYS A 250 -11.55 7.34 -10.13
CA CYS A 250 -10.25 7.31 -9.46
C CYS A 250 -9.25 8.23 -10.17
N ALA A 251 -8.55 9.07 -9.40
CA ALA A 251 -7.47 9.92 -9.90
C ALA A 251 -6.22 9.11 -10.24
N ALA A 252 -6.25 8.36 -11.33
CA ALA A 252 -5.17 7.48 -11.79
C ALA A 252 -4.12 8.18 -12.66
N LEU A 253 -4.51 9.21 -13.41
CA LEU A 253 -3.66 10.05 -14.24
C LEU A 253 -3.33 11.37 -13.53
N SER A 254 -2.26 12.03 -13.98
CA SER A 254 -1.85 13.31 -13.38
C SER A 254 -2.71 14.51 -13.83
N ALA A 255 -3.35 14.42 -14.99
CA ALA A 255 -4.20 15.46 -15.57
C ALA A 255 -4.99 14.94 -16.78
N GLY A 256 -6.01 15.67 -17.19
CA GLY A 256 -6.71 15.45 -18.47
C GLY A 256 -7.64 14.24 -18.51
N ASP A 257 -8.02 13.68 -17.36
CA ASP A 257 -9.04 12.62 -17.29
C ASP A 257 -10.41 13.22 -16.90
N PHE A 258 -11.48 12.48 -17.08
CA PHE A 258 -12.86 12.85 -16.74
C PHE A 258 -12.99 13.26 -15.26
N VAL A 259 -12.30 12.58 -14.37
CA VAL A 259 -12.27 12.90 -12.94
C VAL A 259 -11.71 14.30 -12.65
N HIS A 260 -10.73 14.76 -13.44
CA HIS A 260 -10.19 16.13 -13.31
C HIS A 260 -11.23 17.18 -13.71
N ARG A 261 -12.07 16.89 -14.75
CA ARG A 261 -13.17 17.78 -15.13
C ARG A 261 -14.23 17.89 -14.03
N ALA A 262 -14.54 16.75 -13.36
CA ALA A 262 -15.44 16.78 -12.20
C ALA A 262 -14.89 17.65 -11.05
N VAL A 263 -13.59 17.55 -10.78
CA VAL A 263 -12.94 18.39 -9.75
C VAL A 263 -12.89 19.88 -10.16
N GLU A 264 -12.61 20.17 -11.43
CA GLU A 264 -12.59 21.54 -11.96
C GLU A 264 -13.97 22.23 -11.88
N ALA A 265 -15.05 21.46 -11.94
CA ALA A 265 -16.42 21.98 -11.79
C ALA A 265 -16.82 22.24 -10.32
N SER A 266 -15.99 21.82 -9.36
CA SER A 266 -16.25 22.02 -7.94
C SER A 266 -15.80 23.41 -7.47
N ASP A 267 -16.59 24.02 -6.56
CA ASP A 267 -16.24 25.25 -5.85
C ASP A 267 -15.78 24.99 -4.39
N CYS A 268 -15.95 23.75 -3.90
CA CYS A 268 -15.48 23.32 -2.59
C CYS A 268 -14.97 21.88 -2.63
N ILE A 269 -13.68 21.67 -2.39
CA ILE A 269 -13.03 20.37 -2.37
C ILE A 269 -12.76 19.95 -0.93
N VAL A 270 -13.42 18.88 -0.47
CA VAL A 270 -13.17 18.29 0.84
C VAL A 270 -12.16 17.15 0.67
N ASN A 271 -10.90 17.45 0.97
CA ASN A 271 -9.79 16.50 0.80
C ASN A 271 -9.55 15.72 2.10
N ILE A 272 -9.86 14.42 2.09
CA ILE A 272 -9.96 13.58 3.28
C ILE A 272 -8.81 12.56 3.28
N GLY A 273 -7.95 12.64 4.29
CA GLY A 273 -6.79 11.76 4.42
C GLY A 273 -5.75 11.96 3.32
N HIS A 274 -5.65 13.18 2.80
CA HIS A 274 -4.60 13.53 1.83
C HIS A 274 -3.21 13.31 2.44
N ASP A 275 -2.34 12.76 1.62
CA ASP A 275 -0.92 12.64 1.90
C ASP A 275 -0.13 13.33 0.77
N VAL A 276 0.86 14.13 1.13
CA VAL A 276 1.70 14.89 0.18
C VAL A 276 2.39 14.02 -0.89
N ILE A 277 2.59 12.73 -0.61
CA ILE A 277 3.11 11.76 -1.59
C ILE A 277 2.11 11.42 -2.70
N GLU A 278 0.83 11.69 -2.49
CA GLU A 278 -0.21 11.56 -3.52
C GLU A 278 -0.36 12.88 -4.25
N LYS A 279 -0.20 12.87 -5.56
CA LYS A 279 -0.51 14.05 -6.36
C LYS A 279 -2.01 14.31 -6.29
N PRO A 280 -2.47 15.46 -5.77
CA PRO A 280 -3.89 15.79 -5.82
C PRO A 280 -4.33 15.97 -7.28
N PRO A 281 -5.60 15.62 -7.61
CA PRO A 281 -6.13 15.81 -8.96
C PRO A 281 -6.45 17.28 -9.30
N PHE A 282 -5.89 18.22 -8.55
CA PHE A 282 -6.07 19.66 -8.70
C PHE A 282 -4.85 20.41 -8.17
N PHE A 283 -4.67 21.63 -8.65
CA PHE A 283 -3.71 22.57 -8.07
C PHE A 283 -4.47 23.76 -7.50
N MET A 284 -4.17 24.11 -6.25
CA MET A 284 -4.73 25.30 -5.64
C MET A 284 -4.18 26.55 -6.31
N LYS A 285 -5.07 27.54 -6.52
CA LYS A 285 -4.75 28.86 -7.10
C LYS A 285 -5.64 29.93 -6.50
N ALA A 286 -5.20 31.18 -6.55
CA ALA A 286 -6.02 32.32 -6.12
C ALA A 286 -7.34 32.36 -6.90
N GLY A 287 -8.47 32.48 -6.19
CA GLY A 287 -9.81 32.46 -6.77
C GLY A 287 -10.30 31.10 -7.28
N GLY A 288 -9.58 30.02 -7.02
CA GLY A 288 -10.03 28.65 -7.28
C GLY A 288 -11.00 28.11 -6.22
N ALA A 289 -11.29 26.80 -6.30
CA ALA A 289 -12.14 26.13 -5.32
C ALA A 289 -11.60 26.26 -3.90
N HIS A 290 -12.50 26.37 -2.92
CA HIS A 290 -12.13 26.33 -1.51
C HIS A 290 -11.74 24.90 -1.12
N VAL A 291 -10.58 24.73 -0.48
CA VAL A 291 -10.07 23.40 -0.09
C VAL A 291 -10.13 23.24 1.42
N ILE A 292 -10.81 22.20 1.87
CA ILE A 292 -10.89 21.76 3.26
C ILE A 292 -10.03 20.51 3.41
N HIS A 293 -9.04 20.56 4.29
CA HIS A 293 -8.15 19.45 4.61
C HIS A 293 -8.61 18.74 5.88
N ILE A 294 -9.00 17.47 5.77
CA ILE A 294 -9.39 16.62 6.90
C ILE A 294 -8.35 15.52 7.07
N SER A 295 -7.56 15.60 8.13
CA SER A 295 -6.45 14.66 8.36
C SER A 295 -6.09 14.58 9.84
N SER A 296 -5.24 13.62 10.19
CA SER A 296 -4.62 13.51 11.53
C SER A 296 -3.51 14.55 11.75
N ARG A 297 -3.03 15.21 10.69
CA ARG A 297 -1.95 16.20 10.70
C ARG A 297 -2.32 17.42 9.88
N THR A 298 -1.72 18.55 10.21
CA THR A 298 -1.77 19.75 9.37
C THR A 298 -1.18 19.45 7.99
N ALA A 299 -1.69 20.15 6.97
CA ALA A 299 -1.17 20.04 5.63
C ALA A 299 0.28 20.52 5.55
N GLU A 300 1.10 19.78 4.81
CA GLU A 300 2.39 20.30 4.38
C GLU A 300 2.15 21.35 3.29
N VAL A 301 2.62 22.57 3.52
CA VAL A 301 2.42 23.67 2.57
C VAL A 301 3.31 23.46 1.35
N ASP A 302 2.67 23.36 0.20
CA ASP A 302 3.30 23.23 -1.11
C ASP A 302 2.77 24.34 -2.03
N PRO A 303 3.52 24.83 -3.04
CA PRO A 303 3.03 25.84 -3.99
C PRO A 303 1.71 25.52 -4.67
N VAL A 304 1.33 24.24 -4.73
CA VAL A 304 0.09 23.75 -5.36
C VAL A 304 -0.94 23.21 -4.38
N TYR A 305 -0.62 23.15 -3.07
CA TYR A 305 -1.50 22.67 -2.02
C TYR A 305 -1.30 23.46 -0.70
N PHE A 306 -2.25 24.35 -0.37
CA PHE A 306 -2.23 25.21 0.83
C PHE A 306 -3.68 25.44 1.32
N PRO A 307 -4.35 24.43 1.89
CA PRO A 307 -5.78 24.45 2.19
C PRO A 307 -6.17 25.63 3.08
N GLN A 308 -7.33 26.21 2.81
CA GLN A 308 -7.84 27.37 3.54
C GLN A 308 -8.49 26.99 4.87
N THR A 309 -8.93 25.74 5.01
CA THR A 309 -9.53 25.22 6.24
C THR A 309 -8.97 23.85 6.55
N GLU A 310 -8.55 23.67 7.80
CA GLU A 310 -8.02 22.40 8.29
C GLU A 310 -8.89 21.87 9.44
N VAL A 311 -9.25 20.60 9.36
CA VAL A 311 -9.94 19.83 10.42
C VAL A 311 -9.01 18.72 10.85
N ILE A 312 -8.27 18.96 11.93
CA ILE A 312 -7.21 18.08 12.40
C ILE A 312 -7.68 17.23 13.57
N GLY A 313 -7.56 15.91 13.42
CA GLY A 313 -7.95 14.91 14.42
C GLY A 313 -7.98 13.50 13.82
N ASP A 314 -8.54 12.54 14.55
CA ASP A 314 -8.84 11.23 13.97
C ASP A 314 -9.84 11.42 12.82
N ILE A 315 -9.50 10.93 11.63
CA ILE A 315 -10.28 11.19 10.41
C ILE A 315 -11.72 10.67 10.57
N ALA A 316 -11.91 9.46 11.12
CA ALA A 316 -13.25 8.90 11.32
C ALA A 316 -14.09 9.76 12.29
N ASN A 317 -13.47 10.24 13.38
CA ASN A 317 -14.14 11.14 14.32
C ASN A 317 -14.48 12.49 13.67
N ALA A 318 -13.56 13.06 12.90
CA ALA A 318 -13.78 14.33 12.19
C ALA A 318 -14.95 14.23 11.19
N ILE A 319 -14.98 13.14 10.41
CA ILE A 319 -16.10 12.87 9.48
C ILE A 319 -17.41 12.66 10.23
N TRP A 320 -17.38 11.94 11.35
CA TRP A 320 -18.58 11.78 12.20
C TRP A 320 -19.08 13.15 12.72
N GLN A 321 -18.20 14.01 13.24
CA GLN A 321 -18.57 15.35 13.72
C GLN A 321 -19.19 16.22 12.60
N ILE A 322 -18.61 16.19 11.40
CA ILE A 322 -19.15 16.87 10.22
C ILE A 322 -20.52 16.30 9.86
N LYS A 323 -20.63 14.97 9.77
CA LYS A 323 -21.88 14.29 9.42
C LYS A 323 -23.03 14.64 10.38
N GLU A 324 -22.75 14.68 11.70
CA GLU A 324 -23.78 15.06 12.67
C GLU A 324 -24.23 16.52 12.51
N SER A 325 -23.32 17.42 12.14
CA SER A 325 -23.56 18.86 12.11
C SER A 325 -24.09 19.39 10.75
N ILE A 326 -23.84 18.66 9.64
CA ILE A 326 -24.19 19.10 8.30
C ILE A 326 -25.66 18.87 7.97
N THR A 327 -26.30 19.84 7.34
CA THR A 327 -27.62 19.70 6.73
C THR A 327 -27.48 19.70 5.21
N PRO A 328 -28.08 18.72 4.49
CA PRO A 328 -28.04 18.73 3.03
C PRO A 328 -28.63 20.03 2.47
N ASN A 329 -27.94 20.61 1.48
CA ASN A 329 -28.43 21.84 0.81
C ASN A 329 -29.13 21.44 -0.50
N PRO A 330 -30.43 21.70 -0.67
CA PRO A 330 -31.17 21.36 -1.89
C PRO A 330 -30.71 22.14 -3.13
N ALA A 331 -29.90 23.18 -2.96
CA ALA A 331 -29.35 23.97 -4.06
C ALA A 331 -28.02 23.40 -4.61
N TRP A 332 -27.51 22.32 -4.05
CA TRP A 332 -26.31 21.68 -4.61
C TRP A 332 -26.59 21.09 -5.99
N ASP A 333 -25.66 21.32 -6.93
CA ASP A 333 -25.72 20.82 -8.28
C ASP A 333 -24.52 19.88 -8.55
N PHE A 334 -24.80 18.64 -8.90
CA PHE A 334 -23.82 17.59 -9.17
C PHE A 334 -23.91 17.03 -10.60
N ASP A 335 -24.80 17.57 -11.44
CA ASP A 335 -25.14 17.00 -12.75
C ASP A 335 -23.92 16.86 -13.66
N PHE A 336 -23.06 17.88 -13.69
CA PHE A 336 -21.84 17.83 -14.49
C PHE A 336 -20.86 16.74 -14.02
N MET A 337 -20.69 16.59 -12.70
CA MET A 337 -19.77 15.57 -12.14
C MET A 337 -20.26 14.15 -12.48
N LEU A 338 -21.57 13.91 -12.36
CA LEU A 338 -22.17 12.62 -12.70
C LEU A 338 -22.14 12.37 -14.21
N LYS A 339 -22.31 13.40 -15.04
CA LYS A 339 -22.12 13.34 -16.49
C LYS A 339 -20.70 12.95 -16.86
N ALA A 340 -19.69 13.52 -16.18
CA ALA A 340 -18.29 13.18 -16.41
C ALA A 340 -18.02 11.69 -16.08
N ARG A 341 -18.56 11.18 -14.97
CA ARG A 341 -18.46 9.74 -14.63
C ARG A 341 -19.15 8.87 -15.67
N ALA A 342 -20.34 9.22 -16.12
CA ALA A 342 -21.04 8.45 -17.16
C ALA A 342 -20.21 8.34 -18.44
N ALA A 343 -19.57 9.43 -18.87
CA ALA A 343 -18.69 9.44 -20.04
C ALA A 343 -17.43 8.59 -19.82
N GLU A 344 -16.83 8.64 -18.63
CA GLU A 344 -15.70 7.77 -18.25
C GLU A 344 -16.07 6.28 -18.35
N VAL A 345 -17.23 5.89 -17.80
CA VAL A 345 -17.71 4.50 -17.85
C VAL A 345 -17.91 4.03 -19.29
N VAL A 346 -18.53 4.85 -20.13
CA VAL A 346 -18.71 4.53 -21.57
C VAL A 346 -17.36 4.33 -22.25
N HIS A 347 -16.41 5.25 -22.03
CA HIS A 347 -15.06 5.14 -22.59
C HIS A 347 -14.35 3.87 -22.11
N THR A 348 -14.34 3.60 -20.81
CA THR A 348 -13.67 2.44 -20.21
C THR A 348 -14.23 1.13 -20.76
N ASN A 349 -15.57 1.00 -20.85
CA ASN A 349 -16.22 -0.18 -21.42
C ASN A 349 -15.90 -0.35 -22.90
N THR A 350 -15.87 0.75 -23.65
CA THR A 350 -15.55 0.72 -25.10
C THR A 350 -14.14 0.19 -25.33
N VAL A 351 -13.14 0.74 -24.65
CA VAL A 351 -11.76 0.29 -24.84
C VAL A 351 -11.53 -1.13 -24.30
N ALA A 352 -12.23 -1.54 -23.24
CA ALA A 352 -12.14 -2.89 -22.68
C ALA A 352 -12.81 -3.96 -23.56
N SER A 353 -13.59 -3.59 -24.57
CA SER A 353 -14.22 -4.54 -25.50
C SER A 353 -13.25 -5.15 -26.51
N ASP A 354 -12.04 -4.60 -26.65
CA ASP A 354 -11.01 -5.12 -27.56
C ASP A 354 -10.37 -6.40 -26.98
N VAL A 355 -10.60 -7.51 -27.63
CA VAL A 355 -10.17 -8.87 -27.21
C VAL A 355 -8.95 -9.38 -27.99
N ARG A 356 -8.10 -8.47 -28.46
CA ARG A 356 -6.86 -8.81 -29.18
C ARG A 356 -5.90 -9.67 -28.34
N PHE A 357 -4.93 -10.28 -29.02
CA PHE A 357 -3.80 -11.00 -28.43
C PHE A 357 -2.49 -10.53 -29.09
N PRO A 358 -1.40 -10.24 -28.35
CA PRO A 358 -1.28 -10.23 -26.88
C PRO A 358 -2.37 -9.39 -26.20
N ILE A 359 -2.64 -9.72 -24.91
CA ILE A 359 -3.81 -9.19 -24.20
C ILE A 359 -3.75 -7.66 -24.07
N TYR A 360 -4.85 -7.01 -24.39
CA TYR A 360 -4.99 -5.56 -24.26
C TYR A 360 -5.28 -5.17 -22.80
N PRO A 361 -4.53 -4.22 -22.19
CA PRO A 361 -4.64 -3.91 -20.76
C PRO A 361 -6.05 -3.57 -20.26
N PRO A 362 -6.88 -2.75 -20.94
CA PRO A 362 -8.26 -2.53 -20.53
C PRO A 362 -9.13 -3.80 -20.47
N ASN A 363 -8.94 -4.71 -21.44
CA ASN A 363 -9.62 -6.00 -21.45
C ASN A 363 -9.16 -6.87 -20.28
N LEU A 364 -7.84 -6.92 -20.03
CA LEU A 364 -7.27 -7.63 -18.88
C LEU A 364 -7.91 -7.18 -17.54
N VAL A 365 -8.00 -5.87 -17.31
CA VAL A 365 -8.60 -5.30 -16.09
C VAL A 365 -10.04 -5.75 -15.92
N ARG A 366 -10.84 -5.70 -17.00
CA ARG A 366 -12.22 -6.17 -17.00
C ARG A 366 -12.33 -7.66 -16.64
N GLU A 367 -11.50 -8.50 -17.25
CA GLU A 367 -11.53 -9.94 -17.02
C GLU A 367 -11.08 -10.31 -15.59
N VAL A 368 -10.05 -9.63 -15.06
CA VAL A 368 -9.63 -9.80 -13.67
C VAL A 368 -10.74 -9.37 -12.71
N ARG A 369 -11.42 -8.20 -12.94
CA ARG A 369 -12.54 -7.80 -12.09
C ARG A 369 -13.69 -8.79 -12.13
N ALA A 370 -14.03 -9.30 -13.29
CA ALA A 370 -15.10 -10.27 -13.47
C ALA A 370 -14.80 -11.63 -12.79
N ALA A 371 -13.54 -12.03 -12.71
CA ALA A 371 -13.13 -13.29 -12.09
C ALA A 371 -12.98 -13.18 -10.56
N MET A 372 -12.59 -12.01 -10.04
CA MET A 372 -12.36 -11.81 -8.61
C MET A 372 -13.68 -11.63 -7.85
N PRO A 373 -13.87 -12.28 -6.68
CA PRO A 373 -14.98 -11.98 -5.78
C PRO A 373 -14.97 -10.52 -5.31
N ASP A 374 -16.10 -10.06 -4.77
CA ASP A 374 -16.24 -8.69 -4.27
C ASP A 374 -15.19 -8.35 -3.20
N ASP A 375 -14.89 -9.30 -2.31
CA ASP A 375 -13.89 -9.18 -1.23
C ASP A 375 -12.51 -9.73 -1.60
N GLY A 376 -12.33 -10.16 -2.84
CA GLY A 376 -11.05 -10.65 -3.36
C GLY A 376 -9.98 -9.55 -3.37
N ILE A 377 -8.73 -9.94 -3.07
CA ILE A 377 -7.62 -9.00 -2.90
C ILE A 377 -6.69 -9.09 -4.11
N ILE A 378 -6.43 -7.97 -4.77
CA ILE A 378 -5.37 -7.84 -5.77
C ILE A 378 -4.21 -7.04 -5.19
N CYS A 379 -2.99 -7.57 -5.34
CA CYS A 379 -1.74 -6.93 -4.95
C CYS A 379 -0.97 -6.56 -6.21
N LEU A 380 -1.00 -5.27 -6.55
CA LEU A 380 -0.35 -4.74 -7.73
C LEU A 380 1.11 -4.41 -7.43
N ASP A 381 2.01 -4.99 -8.20
CA ASP A 381 3.38 -4.50 -8.28
C ASP A 381 3.44 -3.19 -9.08
N ASN A 382 4.59 -2.54 -9.18
CA ASN A 382 4.72 -1.28 -9.87
C ASN A 382 5.08 -1.45 -11.35
N GLY A 383 4.25 -0.89 -12.23
CA GLY A 383 4.40 -0.92 -13.68
C GLY A 383 3.31 -0.12 -14.38
N VAL A 384 3.35 -0.02 -15.70
CA VAL A 384 2.38 0.76 -16.49
C VAL A 384 0.94 0.26 -16.34
N TYR A 385 0.76 -1.04 -16.16
CA TYR A 385 -0.54 -1.66 -15.91
C TYR A 385 -1.25 -1.12 -14.65
N LYS A 386 -0.48 -0.64 -13.67
CA LYS A 386 -1.05 -0.04 -12.44
C LYS A 386 -2.03 1.10 -12.76
N ILE A 387 -1.74 1.90 -13.80
CA ILE A 387 -2.63 2.99 -14.23
C ILE A 387 -3.97 2.44 -14.71
N TRP A 388 -3.93 1.36 -15.50
CA TRP A 388 -5.13 0.71 -16.02
C TRP A 388 -5.99 0.11 -14.90
N PHE A 389 -5.35 -0.59 -13.94
CA PHE A 389 -6.05 -1.14 -12.77
C PHE A 389 -6.61 -0.03 -11.85
N ALA A 390 -5.83 1.02 -11.59
CA ALA A 390 -6.29 2.13 -10.77
C ALA A 390 -7.53 2.81 -11.39
N ARG A 391 -7.56 2.94 -12.72
CA ARG A 391 -8.64 3.61 -13.45
C ARG A 391 -9.85 2.71 -13.71
N GLY A 392 -9.62 1.45 -14.05
CA GLY A 392 -10.67 0.57 -14.59
C GLY A 392 -11.11 -0.60 -13.68
N TYR A 393 -10.43 -0.83 -12.55
CA TYR A 393 -10.80 -1.89 -11.61
C TYR A 393 -11.57 -1.28 -10.43
N ASP A 394 -12.88 -1.43 -10.41
CA ASP A 394 -13.71 -0.94 -9.31
C ASP A 394 -13.48 -1.81 -8.06
N ALA A 395 -13.14 -1.17 -6.94
CA ALA A 395 -12.95 -1.78 -5.63
C ALA A 395 -14.24 -1.67 -4.79
N TYR A 396 -14.67 -2.78 -4.20
CA TYR A 396 -15.93 -2.82 -3.45
C TYR A 396 -15.73 -2.81 -1.94
N HIS A 397 -14.52 -3.11 -1.49
CA HIS A 397 -14.12 -3.10 -0.08
C HIS A 397 -12.76 -2.44 0.12
N ALA A 398 -12.59 -1.81 1.28
CA ALA A 398 -11.31 -1.23 1.68
C ALA A 398 -10.20 -2.30 1.71
N ASN A 399 -8.99 -1.90 1.31
CA ASN A 399 -7.81 -2.78 1.28
C ASN A 399 -7.98 -4.07 0.46
N THR A 400 -8.77 -4.03 -0.61
CA THR A 400 -8.86 -5.10 -1.61
C THR A 400 -8.06 -4.82 -2.88
N VAL A 401 -7.62 -3.58 -3.06
CA VAL A 401 -6.67 -3.17 -4.10
C VAL A 401 -5.43 -2.61 -3.42
N LEU A 402 -4.41 -3.45 -3.28
CA LEU A 402 -3.13 -3.03 -2.75
C LEU A 402 -2.26 -2.55 -3.90
N LEU A 403 -2.07 -1.27 -3.99
CA LEU A 403 -1.12 -0.68 -4.91
C LEU A 403 -0.25 0.33 -4.14
N ASP A 404 1.01 0.44 -4.52
CA ASP A 404 1.93 1.43 -3.99
C ASP A 404 2.12 2.56 -4.99
N ASN A 405 1.73 3.76 -4.59
CA ASN A 405 1.99 4.99 -5.35
C ASN A 405 2.89 5.96 -4.57
N ALA A 406 3.30 5.56 -3.37
CA ALA A 406 4.13 6.37 -2.48
C ALA A 406 5.62 6.28 -2.86
N LEU A 407 6.21 5.10 -2.75
CA LEU A 407 7.57 4.83 -3.20
C LEU A 407 7.59 4.35 -4.66
N ALA A 408 6.51 3.73 -5.11
CA ALA A 408 6.37 3.12 -6.44
C ALA A 408 7.47 2.08 -6.72
N THR A 409 7.81 1.27 -5.72
CA THR A 409 8.83 0.23 -5.84
C THR A 409 8.33 -0.98 -6.60
N MET A 410 9.23 -1.63 -7.34
CA MET A 410 9.01 -2.94 -7.96
C MET A 410 9.39 -4.05 -6.96
N GLY A 411 8.80 -5.23 -7.14
CA GLY A 411 9.10 -6.43 -6.34
C GLY A 411 8.25 -6.61 -5.08
N ALA A 412 7.30 -5.72 -4.80
CA ALA A 412 6.43 -5.81 -3.63
C ALA A 412 5.17 -6.69 -3.87
N GLY A 413 4.77 -6.92 -5.11
CA GLY A 413 3.50 -7.56 -5.47
C GLY A 413 3.35 -8.96 -4.91
N LEU A 414 4.32 -9.85 -5.15
CA LEU A 414 4.31 -11.22 -4.64
C LEU A 414 4.34 -11.29 -3.11
N PRO A 415 5.30 -10.65 -2.39
CA PRO A 415 5.30 -10.66 -0.93
C PRO A 415 4.02 -10.08 -0.31
N SER A 416 3.42 -9.05 -0.92
CA SER A 416 2.15 -8.49 -0.47
C SER A 416 0.99 -9.48 -0.64
N ALA A 417 0.93 -10.22 -1.74
CA ALA A 417 -0.08 -11.26 -1.94
C ALA A 417 0.09 -12.42 -0.97
N MET A 418 1.33 -12.84 -0.71
CA MET A 418 1.63 -13.86 0.29
C MET A 418 1.09 -13.45 1.67
N MET A 419 1.37 -12.22 2.10
CA MET A 419 0.88 -11.74 3.39
C MET A 419 -0.62 -11.57 3.41
N SER A 420 -1.23 -11.08 2.34
CA SER A 420 -2.70 -10.96 2.23
C SER A 420 -3.38 -12.32 2.38
N SER A 421 -2.83 -13.38 1.77
CA SER A 421 -3.33 -14.76 1.92
C SER A 421 -3.15 -15.32 3.34
N MET A 422 -2.10 -14.91 4.07
CA MET A 422 -1.91 -15.30 5.47
C MET A 422 -2.90 -14.60 6.41
N VAL A 423 -3.19 -13.31 6.16
CA VAL A 423 -4.14 -12.54 6.98
C VAL A 423 -5.59 -12.94 6.69
N TYR A 424 -5.89 -13.25 5.43
CA TYR A 424 -7.25 -13.58 4.98
C TYR A 424 -7.26 -14.92 4.22
N PRO A 425 -7.10 -16.06 4.92
CA PRO A 425 -6.93 -17.37 4.28
C PRO A 425 -8.15 -17.82 3.46
N ASP A 426 -9.32 -17.27 3.75
CA ASP A 426 -10.58 -17.61 3.07
C ASP A 426 -10.86 -16.73 1.85
N ARG A 427 -10.10 -15.64 1.64
CA ARG A 427 -10.28 -14.75 0.49
C ARG A 427 -9.42 -15.19 -0.69
N LYS A 428 -9.90 -14.89 -1.91
CA LYS A 428 -9.08 -15.05 -3.11
C LYS A 428 -8.07 -13.91 -3.20
N VAL A 429 -6.80 -14.27 -3.40
CA VAL A 429 -5.69 -13.32 -3.47
C VAL A 429 -4.94 -13.49 -4.78
N MET A 430 -4.70 -12.36 -5.47
CA MET A 430 -3.95 -12.34 -6.72
C MET A 430 -2.80 -11.33 -6.65
N ALA A 431 -1.57 -11.77 -6.90
CA ALA A 431 -0.46 -10.88 -7.23
C ALA A 431 -0.52 -10.54 -8.72
N ILE A 432 -0.46 -9.26 -9.07
CA ILE A 432 -0.39 -8.80 -10.47
C ILE A 432 0.93 -8.05 -10.63
N CYS A 433 1.85 -8.66 -11.35
CA CYS A 433 3.21 -8.19 -11.50
C CYS A 433 3.59 -8.05 -12.97
N GLY A 434 4.34 -7.02 -13.33
CA GLY A 434 5.10 -7.06 -14.57
C GLY A 434 6.21 -8.12 -14.46
N ASP A 435 6.66 -8.64 -15.59
CA ASP A 435 7.74 -9.62 -15.66
C ASP A 435 9.02 -9.14 -14.95
N GLY A 436 9.44 -7.91 -15.17
CA GLY A 436 10.60 -7.31 -14.50
C GLY A 436 10.41 -7.12 -13.01
N GLY A 437 9.22 -6.72 -12.54
CA GLY A 437 8.91 -6.57 -11.12
C GLY A 437 8.83 -7.89 -10.38
N PHE A 438 8.18 -8.89 -10.99
CA PHE A 438 8.13 -10.24 -10.44
C PHE A 438 9.52 -10.82 -10.18
N MET A 439 10.45 -10.68 -11.15
CA MET A 439 11.80 -11.23 -11.03
C MET A 439 12.65 -10.60 -9.91
N MET A 440 12.25 -9.45 -9.34
CA MET A 440 13.00 -8.84 -8.23
C MET A 440 12.85 -9.57 -6.90
N ASN A 441 11.72 -10.25 -6.66
CA ASN A 441 11.48 -11.06 -5.45
C ASN A 441 10.86 -12.43 -5.79
N SER A 442 11.09 -12.95 -6.99
CA SER A 442 10.54 -14.21 -7.47
C SER A 442 11.00 -15.45 -6.67
N GLN A 443 12.13 -15.35 -5.96
CA GLN A 443 12.62 -16.40 -5.05
C GLN A 443 11.64 -16.69 -3.91
N GLU A 444 10.75 -15.75 -3.57
CA GLU A 444 9.70 -15.98 -2.57
C GLU A 444 8.62 -16.98 -3.02
N MET A 445 8.66 -17.43 -4.28
CA MET A 445 7.88 -18.60 -4.73
C MET A 445 8.12 -19.82 -3.83
N GLU A 446 9.39 -20.06 -3.41
CA GLU A 446 9.70 -21.12 -2.46
C GLU A 446 8.95 -20.92 -1.14
N THR A 447 9.00 -19.71 -0.60
CA THR A 447 8.32 -19.36 0.65
C THR A 447 6.80 -19.58 0.52
N ALA A 448 6.20 -19.14 -0.57
CA ALA A 448 4.77 -19.31 -0.82
C ALA A 448 4.35 -20.79 -0.90
N VAL A 449 5.12 -21.61 -1.62
CA VAL A 449 4.87 -23.06 -1.77
C VAL A 449 5.07 -23.77 -0.43
N ARG A 450 6.17 -23.50 0.28
CA ARG A 450 6.47 -24.09 1.60
C ARG A 450 5.40 -23.79 2.63
N LEU A 451 4.84 -22.57 2.61
CA LEU A 451 3.74 -22.15 3.49
C LEU A 451 2.37 -22.64 3.00
N LYS A 452 2.30 -23.31 1.84
CA LYS A 452 1.06 -23.81 1.22
C LYS A 452 0.00 -22.71 1.04
N LEU A 453 0.45 -21.53 0.61
CA LEU A 453 -0.45 -20.40 0.41
C LEU A 453 -1.36 -20.61 -0.81
N ASN A 454 -2.60 -20.11 -0.72
CA ASN A 454 -3.54 -20.10 -1.84
C ASN A 454 -3.48 -18.74 -2.53
N ILE A 455 -2.63 -18.61 -3.54
CA ILE A 455 -2.44 -17.37 -4.30
C ILE A 455 -2.38 -17.65 -5.80
N THR A 456 -2.93 -16.71 -6.57
CA THR A 456 -2.74 -16.64 -8.02
C THR A 456 -1.75 -15.53 -8.35
N ILE A 457 -0.74 -15.83 -9.14
CA ILE A 457 0.26 -14.86 -9.62
C ILE A 457 0.03 -14.64 -11.10
N LEU A 458 -0.34 -13.42 -11.48
CA LEU A 458 -0.54 -13.02 -12.87
C LEU A 458 0.65 -12.17 -13.30
N ILE A 459 1.51 -12.72 -14.17
CA ILE A 459 2.67 -12.03 -14.74
C ILE A 459 2.28 -11.40 -16.06
N LEU A 460 2.36 -10.09 -16.14
CA LEU A 460 2.14 -9.30 -17.35
C LEU A 460 3.46 -9.17 -18.10
N ASN A 461 3.61 -9.97 -19.15
CA ASN A 461 4.88 -10.14 -19.87
C ASN A 461 4.91 -9.31 -21.15
N ASP A 462 5.77 -8.28 -21.18
CA ASP A 462 6.13 -7.52 -22.40
C ASP A 462 7.64 -7.50 -22.65
N ASN A 463 8.42 -8.30 -21.91
CA ASN A 463 9.88 -8.41 -21.98
C ASN A 463 10.60 -7.05 -21.85
N SER A 464 10.03 -6.13 -21.03
CA SER A 464 10.53 -4.77 -20.94
C SER A 464 10.12 -4.06 -19.65
N TYR A 465 10.86 -2.99 -19.33
CA TYR A 465 10.41 -2.00 -18.35
C TYR A 465 9.40 -1.04 -19.00
N GLY A 466 8.17 -1.49 -19.21
CA GLY A 466 7.12 -0.83 -19.98
C GLY A 466 6.79 0.60 -19.55
N MET A 467 6.81 0.92 -18.24
CA MET A 467 6.59 2.30 -17.75
C MET A 467 7.68 3.26 -18.26
N ILE A 468 8.94 2.84 -18.23
CA ILE A 468 10.04 3.69 -18.68
C ILE A 468 10.00 3.84 -20.20
N ARG A 469 9.72 2.75 -20.93
CA ARG A 469 9.51 2.77 -22.38
C ARG A 469 8.44 3.79 -22.78
N TRP A 470 7.29 3.76 -22.12
CA TRP A 470 6.23 4.72 -22.36
C TRP A 470 6.66 6.17 -22.09
N LYS A 471 7.42 6.41 -21.02
CA LYS A 471 7.96 7.75 -20.73
C LYS A 471 9.00 8.21 -21.73
N GLN A 472 9.90 7.32 -22.19
CA GLN A 472 10.86 7.64 -23.26
C GLN A 472 10.11 8.04 -24.55
N ALA A 473 9.11 7.26 -24.95
CA ALA A 473 8.30 7.57 -26.14
C ALA A 473 7.60 8.92 -26.02
N ASN A 474 7.01 9.25 -24.87
CA ASN A 474 6.35 10.54 -24.63
C ASN A 474 7.31 11.75 -24.69
N MET A 475 8.60 11.53 -24.42
CA MET A 475 9.64 12.55 -24.51
C MET A 475 10.33 12.57 -25.87
N GLY A 476 9.91 11.72 -26.81
CA GLY A 476 10.55 11.59 -28.13
C GLY A 476 11.93 10.92 -28.09
N PHE A 477 12.24 10.20 -27.00
CA PHE A 477 13.51 9.48 -26.87
C PHE A 477 13.44 8.11 -27.54
N LYS A 478 14.61 7.58 -27.90
CA LYS A 478 14.71 6.23 -28.45
C LYS A 478 14.41 5.20 -27.36
N ASP A 479 13.77 4.09 -27.73
CA ASP A 479 13.71 2.89 -26.91
C ASP A 479 15.12 2.31 -26.75
N TRP A 480 15.68 2.44 -25.56
CA TRP A 480 17.05 2.01 -25.29
C TRP A 480 17.23 1.55 -23.85
N GLY A 481 17.91 0.40 -23.68
CA GLY A 481 18.31 -0.12 -22.38
C GLY A 481 17.17 -0.73 -21.55
N LEU A 482 16.02 -1.09 -22.16
CA LEU A 482 14.81 -1.51 -21.43
C LEU A 482 14.39 -2.96 -21.69
N THR A 483 14.93 -3.60 -22.72
CA THR A 483 14.57 -4.96 -23.13
C THR A 483 15.50 -5.98 -22.51
N TYR A 484 14.95 -7.09 -22.02
CA TYR A 484 15.67 -8.20 -21.42
C TYR A 484 15.00 -9.53 -21.79
N GLY A 485 15.67 -10.66 -21.49
CA GLY A 485 15.09 -12.00 -21.63
C GLY A 485 14.47 -12.48 -20.33
N ASN A 486 13.37 -13.21 -20.43
CA ASN A 486 12.72 -13.86 -19.31
C ASN A 486 12.95 -15.39 -19.32
N PRO A 487 12.87 -16.06 -18.19
CA PRO A 487 12.76 -17.52 -18.16
C PRO A 487 11.42 -17.97 -18.75
N ASP A 488 11.28 -19.24 -19.07
CA ASP A 488 9.98 -19.86 -19.27
C ASP A 488 9.24 -19.89 -17.91
N PHE A 489 8.28 -18.99 -17.73
CA PHE A 489 7.60 -18.81 -16.44
C PHE A 489 6.77 -20.03 -16.04
N VAL A 490 6.30 -20.84 -16.99
CA VAL A 490 5.59 -22.08 -16.69
C VAL A 490 6.54 -23.07 -16.02
N LYS A 491 7.69 -23.33 -16.65
CA LYS A 491 8.73 -24.21 -16.08
C LYS A 491 9.32 -23.64 -14.78
N TYR A 492 9.41 -22.32 -14.69
CA TYR A 492 9.87 -21.64 -13.48
C TYR A 492 8.93 -21.92 -12.29
N ALA A 493 7.61 -21.83 -12.48
CA ALA A 493 6.64 -22.19 -11.46
C ALA A 493 6.73 -23.67 -11.06
N GLU A 494 6.78 -24.56 -12.05
CA GLU A 494 6.90 -26.01 -11.84
C GLU A 494 8.17 -26.39 -11.07
N ALA A 495 9.31 -25.71 -11.32
CA ALA A 495 10.56 -25.91 -10.60
C ALA A 495 10.46 -25.63 -9.10
N TYR A 496 9.54 -24.75 -8.68
CA TYR A 496 9.22 -24.51 -7.26
C TYR A 496 8.12 -25.43 -6.70
N GLY A 497 7.50 -26.27 -7.54
CA GLY A 497 6.35 -27.11 -7.17
C GLY A 497 5.01 -26.35 -7.17
N ALA A 498 4.94 -25.23 -7.86
CA ALA A 498 3.71 -24.49 -8.15
C ALA A 498 3.11 -24.92 -9.51
N ASN A 499 1.87 -24.54 -9.78
CA ASN A 499 1.26 -24.74 -11.09
C ASN A 499 1.59 -23.58 -12.02
N GLY A 500 2.03 -23.86 -13.24
CA GLY A 500 2.36 -22.85 -14.25
C GLY A 500 1.43 -22.93 -15.46
N TYR A 501 0.99 -21.77 -15.95
CA TYR A 501 0.10 -21.62 -17.11
C TYR A 501 0.54 -20.45 -17.98
N ARG A 502 0.24 -20.54 -19.28
CA ARG A 502 0.48 -19.45 -20.24
C ARG A 502 -0.80 -19.13 -20.98
N VAL A 503 -1.14 -17.84 -21.06
CA VAL A 503 -2.27 -17.34 -21.82
C VAL A 503 -1.96 -17.38 -23.32
N GLU A 504 -2.86 -17.94 -24.11
CA GLU A 504 -2.74 -18.07 -25.57
C GLU A 504 -3.80 -17.26 -26.35
N SER A 505 -4.83 -16.80 -25.67
CA SER A 505 -5.89 -15.94 -26.23
C SER A 505 -6.67 -15.23 -25.13
N ALA A 506 -7.49 -14.24 -25.49
CA ALA A 506 -8.37 -13.57 -24.54
C ALA A 506 -9.39 -14.52 -23.88
N ALA A 507 -9.93 -15.49 -24.63
CA ALA A 507 -10.84 -16.50 -24.08
C ALA A 507 -10.11 -17.44 -23.12
N HIS A 508 -8.88 -17.83 -23.43
CA HIS A 508 -8.05 -18.66 -22.56
C HIS A 508 -7.69 -17.94 -21.24
N LEU A 509 -7.51 -16.61 -21.27
CA LEU A 509 -7.31 -15.83 -20.04
C LEU A 509 -8.49 -15.99 -19.07
N GLN A 510 -9.73 -15.89 -19.56
CA GLN A 510 -10.93 -16.03 -18.71
C GLN A 510 -11.01 -17.43 -18.08
N GLU A 511 -10.70 -18.46 -18.84
CA GLU A 511 -10.67 -19.84 -18.34
C GLU A 511 -9.60 -20.04 -17.27
N LEU A 512 -8.37 -19.56 -17.52
CA LEU A 512 -7.27 -19.67 -16.58
C LEU A 512 -7.51 -18.90 -15.28
N LEU A 513 -8.07 -17.69 -15.35
CA LEU A 513 -8.41 -16.91 -14.15
C LEU A 513 -9.39 -17.70 -13.26
N LYS A 514 -10.46 -18.26 -13.82
CA LYS A 514 -11.44 -19.07 -13.08
C LYS A 514 -10.80 -20.33 -12.49
N THR A 515 -10.00 -21.03 -13.28
CA THR A 515 -9.32 -22.27 -12.88
C THR A 515 -8.35 -21.99 -11.74
N CYS A 516 -7.43 -21.04 -11.91
CA CYS A 516 -6.39 -20.75 -10.92
C CYS A 516 -6.94 -20.19 -9.61
N LEU A 517 -7.98 -19.36 -9.67
CA LEU A 517 -8.64 -18.86 -8.45
C LEU A 517 -9.39 -19.94 -7.68
N SER A 518 -9.78 -21.04 -8.32
CA SER A 518 -10.43 -22.20 -7.67
C SER A 518 -9.46 -23.29 -7.27
N THR A 519 -8.27 -23.36 -7.87
CA THR A 519 -7.25 -24.39 -7.59
C THR A 519 -6.45 -24.03 -6.35
N PRO A 520 -6.40 -24.91 -5.33
CA PRO A 520 -5.56 -24.69 -4.15
C PRO A 520 -4.07 -24.60 -4.49
N GLY A 521 -3.32 -23.86 -3.66
CA GLY A 521 -1.88 -23.71 -3.77
C GLY A 521 -1.47 -22.48 -4.58
N VAL A 522 -0.22 -22.49 -5.04
CA VAL A 522 0.36 -21.39 -5.81
C VAL A 522 0.17 -21.65 -7.30
N ASN A 523 -0.54 -20.75 -7.97
CA ASN A 523 -0.84 -20.81 -9.39
C ASN A 523 -0.24 -19.59 -10.09
N LEU A 524 0.62 -19.80 -11.07
CA LEU A 524 1.26 -18.74 -11.85
C LEU A 524 0.72 -18.74 -13.28
N ILE A 525 0.24 -17.59 -13.74
CA ILE A 525 -0.25 -17.35 -15.08
C ILE A 525 0.68 -16.35 -15.77
N GLU A 526 1.38 -16.77 -16.81
CA GLU A 526 2.09 -15.87 -17.72
C GLU A 526 1.10 -15.33 -18.75
N CYS A 527 0.98 -14.00 -18.81
CA CYS A 527 0.05 -13.28 -19.68
C CYS A 527 0.82 -12.30 -20.58
N PRO A 528 1.02 -12.64 -21.87
CA PRO A 528 1.56 -11.67 -22.83
C PRO A 528 0.62 -10.47 -22.97
N VAL A 529 1.17 -9.23 -22.91
CA VAL A 529 0.39 -8.00 -22.96
C VAL A 529 0.88 -7.05 -24.04
N ASP A 530 -0.05 -6.28 -24.63
CA ASP A 530 0.22 -5.27 -25.65
C ASP A 530 -0.03 -3.86 -25.10
N TYR A 531 1.03 -3.10 -24.89
CA TYR A 531 0.99 -1.70 -24.44
C TYR A 531 1.10 -0.67 -25.57
N SER A 532 1.01 -1.07 -26.84
CA SER A 532 1.24 -0.20 -27.99
C SER A 532 0.30 1.01 -28.06
N ASP A 533 -0.94 0.87 -27.58
CA ASP A 533 -1.94 1.94 -27.56
C ASP A 533 -1.93 2.82 -26.30
N ASN A 534 -1.00 2.61 -25.36
CA ASN A 534 -0.98 3.36 -24.09
C ASN A 534 -0.97 4.87 -24.29
N ASP A 535 -0.10 5.38 -25.18
CA ASP A 535 0.00 6.81 -25.44
C ASP A 535 -1.27 7.36 -26.10
N LYS A 536 -1.75 6.65 -27.11
CA LYS A 536 -2.97 7.02 -27.84
C LYS A 536 -4.18 7.14 -26.90
N ILE A 537 -4.36 6.19 -25.99
CA ILE A 537 -5.53 6.16 -25.10
C ILE A 537 -5.32 7.07 -23.89
N LEU A 538 -4.23 6.84 -23.11
CA LEU A 538 -4.07 7.49 -21.82
C LEU A 538 -3.68 8.98 -21.92
N ASN A 539 -2.93 9.36 -22.94
CA ASN A 539 -2.46 10.74 -23.11
C ASN A 539 -3.32 11.57 -24.06
N ASN A 540 -3.89 10.96 -25.12
CA ASN A 540 -4.56 11.71 -26.17
C ASN A 540 -6.08 11.54 -26.11
N GLN A 541 -6.61 10.35 -26.31
CA GLN A 541 -8.06 10.10 -26.43
C GLN A 541 -8.83 10.52 -25.18
N ILE A 542 -8.36 10.13 -23.99
CA ILE A 542 -9.01 10.51 -22.72
C ILE A 542 -9.03 12.03 -22.56
N LYS A 543 -7.91 12.70 -22.85
CA LYS A 543 -7.81 14.16 -22.76
C LYS A 543 -8.75 14.88 -23.73
N GLU A 544 -8.83 14.43 -24.97
CA GLU A 544 -9.73 14.98 -25.98
C GLU A 544 -11.19 14.79 -25.59
N MET A 545 -11.56 13.57 -25.22
CA MET A 545 -12.96 13.26 -24.83
C MET A 545 -13.38 13.98 -23.56
N SER A 546 -12.52 14.06 -22.55
CA SER A 546 -12.84 14.78 -21.32
C SER A 546 -12.95 16.29 -21.54
N ALA A 547 -12.16 16.86 -22.45
CA ALA A 547 -12.24 18.28 -22.81
C ALA A 547 -13.51 18.64 -23.59
N ALA A 548 -14.15 17.65 -24.22
CA ALA A 548 -15.38 17.85 -25.00
C ALA A 548 -16.68 17.79 -24.17
N LEU A 549 -16.58 17.53 -22.85
CA LEU A 549 -17.73 17.51 -21.93
C LEU A 549 -18.28 18.91 -21.66
#